data_0249561a96addaaf34a5b216477700c9
#
_entry.id   0249561a96addaaf34a5b216477700c9
#
_cell.length_a   1.000
_cell.length_b   1.000
_cell.length_c   1.000
_cell.angle_alpha   90.00
_cell.angle_beta   90.00
_cell.angle_gamma   90.00
#
_symmetry.space_group_name_H-M   'P 1'
#
loop_
_entity.id
_entity.type
_entity.pdbx_description
1 polymer ?
#
loop_
_entity_poly.entity_id
_entity_poly.type
_entity_poly.pdbx_seq_one_letter_code
_entity_poly.pdbx_strand_id
1 'polypeptide(L)'
;MSVAENNAIELSSPRISEAEVGDYIALLKPRVMSLVIFTALVGLVIAPGHVHPVLAFTSILCIAVGAGASGALNMWYESDIDAMMTRTANRPIPRGRVTRPEALAFGMTLAFFAVMTLGILVNWIAGALLAFTIFFYVVIYTMALKRWTAQNIVIGGAAGALPPVVAWAAATGSLSVEPFLLFLIIFFWTPPHFWALALFRSDDYARAGVPMLPVVAGPDATRLQILLYTIVLVVVAVAPWPLGYFDAVYGVTSLALGCGMLAFAINVYRRREGRKALRATRSLFAFSILYLFMLFATLLIEVVARAVAPSIW
;
A
#
# COMPACT_ATOMS: atom_id res chain seq x y z
N MET A 1 32.63 6.22 -43.55
CA MET A 1 31.84 6.01 -42.31
C MET A 1 32.20 4.64 -41.77
N SER A 2 32.72 4.59 -40.54
CA SER A 2 33.14 3.34 -39.93
C SER A 2 31.91 2.57 -39.34
N VAL A 3 32.03 1.25 -39.17
CA VAL A 3 30.99 0.40 -38.53
C VAL A 3 30.65 0.93 -37.12
N ALA A 4 31.63 1.60 -36.46
CA ALA A 4 31.43 2.22 -35.14
C ALA A 4 30.51 3.47 -35.21
N GLU A 5 30.54 4.26 -36.28
CA GLU A 5 29.64 5.41 -36.48
C GLU A 5 28.21 4.98 -36.76
N ASN A 6 28.01 3.88 -37.54
CA ASN A 6 26.67 3.31 -37.76
C ASN A 6 26.05 2.77 -36.47
N ASN A 7 26.83 2.07 -35.61
CA ASN A 7 26.36 1.62 -34.33
C ASN A 7 26.02 2.77 -33.35
N ALA A 8 26.78 3.88 -33.40
CA ALA A 8 26.48 5.04 -32.59
C ALA A 8 25.21 5.78 -33.04
N ILE A 9 24.93 5.78 -34.34
CA ILE A 9 23.70 6.37 -34.90
C ILE A 9 22.47 5.50 -34.58
N GLU A 10 22.60 4.17 -34.61
CA GLU A 10 21.50 3.26 -34.17
C GLU A 10 21.17 3.37 -32.67
N LEU A 11 22.16 3.64 -31.83
CA LEU A 11 21.98 3.87 -30.38
C LEU A 11 21.32 5.22 -30.06
N SER A 12 21.32 6.18 -30.99
CA SER A 12 20.75 7.52 -30.81
C SER A 12 19.36 7.73 -31.39
N SER A 13 18.81 6.76 -32.14
CA SER A 13 17.44 6.86 -32.63
C SER A 13 16.46 6.75 -31.46
N PRO A 14 15.55 7.73 -31.26
CA PRO A 14 14.52 7.62 -30.25
C PRO A 14 13.66 6.40 -30.58
N ARG A 15 13.66 5.38 -29.71
CA ARG A 15 12.73 4.27 -29.84
C ARG A 15 11.32 4.83 -29.76
N ILE A 16 10.55 4.70 -30.83
CA ILE A 16 9.13 5.02 -30.82
C ILE A 16 8.48 4.10 -29.79
N SER A 17 7.76 4.67 -28.85
CA SER A 17 7.04 3.90 -27.84
C SER A 17 5.94 3.08 -28.50
N GLU A 18 5.90 1.78 -28.18
CA GLU A 18 4.82 0.86 -28.54
C GLU A 18 3.73 0.79 -27.45
N ALA A 19 3.75 1.74 -26.52
CA ALA A 19 2.86 1.75 -25.37
C ALA A 19 1.41 1.98 -25.75
N GLU A 20 0.56 1.14 -25.24
CA GLU A 20 -0.89 1.30 -25.28
C GLU A 20 -1.42 1.95 -24.00
N VAL A 21 -2.64 2.48 -24.01
CA VAL A 21 -3.30 3.05 -22.82
C VAL A 21 -3.33 2.04 -21.67
N GLY A 22 -3.53 0.75 -21.98
CA GLY A 22 -3.52 -0.34 -21.01
C GLY A 22 -2.18 -0.48 -20.25
N ASP A 23 -1.06 -0.18 -20.90
CA ASP A 23 0.26 -0.23 -20.28
C ASP A 23 0.44 0.89 -19.23
N TYR A 24 -0.03 2.11 -19.52
CA TYR A 24 -0.03 3.21 -18.55
C TYR A 24 -0.96 2.94 -17.38
N ILE A 25 -2.14 2.36 -17.60
CA ILE A 25 -3.03 1.91 -16.52
C ILE A 25 -2.35 0.83 -15.67
N ALA A 26 -1.62 -0.10 -16.28
CA ALA A 26 -0.88 -1.13 -15.56
C ALA A 26 0.23 -0.55 -14.65
N LEU A 27 0.87 0.57 -15.04
CA LEU A 27 1.84 1.28 -14.20
C LEU A 27 1.21 1.78 -12.89
N LEU A 28 -0.07 2.16 -12.90
CA LEU A 28 -0.81 2.65 -11.72
C LEU A 28 -1.18 1.55 -10.72
N LYS A 29 -0.98 0.27 -11.05
CA LYS A 29 -1.25 -0.91 -10.18
C LYS A 29 -2.70 -0.93 -9.63
N PRO A 30 -3.76 -0.86 -10.44
CA PRO A 30 -5.15 -0.62 -9.99
C PRO A 30 -5.63 -1.66 -8.95
N ARG A 31 -5.22 -2.94 -9.06
CA ARG A 31 -5.59 -3.99 -8.09
C ARG A 31 -5.04 -3.75 -6.70
N VAL A 32 -3.84 -3.18 -6.58
CA VAL A 32 -3.24 -2.84 -5.29
C VAL A 32 -3.86 -1.57 -4.74
N MET A 33 -4.09 -0.59 -5.64
CA MET A 33 -4.64 0.71 -5.26
C MET A 33 -6.09 0.65 -4.77
N SER A 34 -6.88 -0.38 -5.15
CA SER A 34 -8.28 -0.48 -4.71
C SER A 34 -8.44 -0.48 -3.19
N LEU A 35 -7.61 -1.22 -2.45
CA LEU A 35 -7.66 -1.24 -0.99
C LEU A 35 -7.16 0.08 -0.38
N VAL A 36 -6.14 0.69 -0.99
CA VAL A 36 -5.60 2.00 -0.57
C VAL A 36 -6.67 3.09 -0.70
N ILE A 37 -7.36 3.13 -1.85
CA ILE A 37 -8.45 4.09 -2.12
C ILE A 37 -9.63 3.84 -1.16
N PHE A 38 -9.96 2.58 -0.90
CA PHE A 38 -11.01 2.21 0.03
C PHE A 38 -10.69 2.70 1.45
N THR A 39 -9.48 2.47 1.97
CA THR A 39 -9.11 2.96 3.30
C THR A 39 -9.07 4.49 3.38
N ALA A 40 -8.67 5.16 2.30
CA ALA A 40 -8.75 6.63 2.19
C ALA A 40 -10.21 7.12 2.22
N LEU A 41 -11.11 6.45 1.46
CA LEU A 41 -12.54 6.77 1.48
C LEU A 41 -13.12 6.66 2.90
N VAL A 42 -12.78 5.58 3.61
CA VAL A 42 -13.23 5.42 5.00
C VAL A 42 -12.69 6.56 5.87
N GLY A 43 -11.40 6.90 5.78
CA GLY A 43 -10.80 8.01 6.52
C GLY A 43 -11.48 9.36 6.25
N LEU A 44 -11.93 9.59 5.01
CA LEU A 44 -12.68 10.80 4.64
C LEU A 44 -14.10 10.80 5.22
N VAL A 45 -14.79 9.66 5.15
CA VAL A 45 -16.21 9.58 5.54
C VAL A 45 -16.40 9.60 7.05
N ILE A 46 -15.48 8.99 7.82
CA ILE A 46 -15.57 8.98 9.30
C ILE A 46 -15.03 10.28 9.93
N ALA A 47 -14.40 11.15 9.14
CA ALA A 47 -13.92 12.44 9.62
C ALA A 47 -15.11 13.34 10.05
N PRO A 48 -14.99 14.10 11.14
CA PRO A 48 -16.07 14.97 11.61
C PRO A 48 -16.35 16.10 10.63
N GLY A 49 -17.62 16.55 10.57
CA GLY A 49 -18.07 17.66 9.73
C GLY A 49 -18.68 17.18 8.41
N HIS A 50 -18.98 18.17 7.55
CA HIS A 50 -19.57 17.92 6.23
C HIS A 50 -18.64 18.44 5.14
N VAL A 51 -18.11 17.51 4.34
CA VAL A 51 -17.30 17.85 3.16
C VAL A 51 -18.22 17.99 1.95
N HIS A 52 -18.07 19.07 1.20
CA HIS A 52 -18.83 19.23 -0.05
C HIS A 52 -18.53 18.06 -0.99
N PRO A 53 -19.54 17.40 -1.62
CA PRO A 53 -19.34 16.20 -2.42
C PRO A 53 -18.28 16.34 -3.53
N VAL A 54 -18.18 17.51 -4.16
CA VAL A 54 -17.15 17.81 -5.17
C VAL A 54 -15.74 17.75 -4.56
N LEU A 55 -15.56 18.34 -3.36
CA LEU A 55 -14.26 18.31 -2.66
C LEU A 55 -13.92 16.89 -2.16
N ALA A 56 -14.92 16.15 -1.71
CA ALA A 56 -14.77 14.75 -1.31
C ALA A 56 -14.30 13.90 -2.50
N PHE A 57 -14.97 14.01 -3.64
CA PHE A 57 -14.58 13.32 -4.88
C PHE A 57 -13.18 13.73 -5.35
N THR A 58 -12.88 15.04 -5.37
CA THR A 58 -11.56 15.57 -5.73
C THR A 58 -10.47 15.01 -4.82
N SER A 59 -10.71 14.94 -3.52
CA SER A 59 -9.76 14.40 -2.55
C SER A 59 -9.43 12.94 -2.82
N ILE A 60 -10.45 12.09 -2.98
CA ILE A 60 -10.26 10.68 -3.27
C ILE A 60 -9.59 10.47 -4.64
N LEU A 61 -9.95 11.26 -5.65
CA LEU A 61 -9.32 11.20 -6.97
C LEU A 61 -7.82 11.57 -6.88
N CYS A 62 -7.48 12.66 -6.19
CA CYS A 62 -6.08 13.09 -6.01
C CYS A 62 -5.27 12.05 -5.23
N ILE A 63 -5.84 11.44 -4.17
CA ILE A 63 -5.18 10.36 -3.42
C ILE A 63 -4.97 9.14 -4.33
N ALA A 64 -5.97 8.75 -5.14
CA ALA A 64 -5.88 7.63 -6.07
C ALA A 64 -4.81 7.87 -7.15
N VAL A 65 -4.78 9.06 -7.74
CA VAL A 65 -3.79 9.45 -8.75
C VAL A 65 -2.38 9.51 -8.14
N GLY A 66 -2.22 10.09 -6.95
CA GLY A 66 -0.94 10.15 -6.24
C GLY A 66 -0.40 8.76 -5.86
N ALA A 67 -1.27 7.87 -5.39
CA ALA A 67 -0.91 6.47 -5.11
C ALA A 67 -0.52 5.74 -6.41
N GLY A 68 -1.26 5.93 -7.50
CA GLY A 68 -0.92 5.40 -8.82
C GLY A 68 0.40 5.94 -9.35
N ALA A 69 0.64 7.25 -9.22
CA ALA A 69 1.91 7.89 -9.56
C ALA A 69 3.09 7.25 -8.81
N SER A 70 2.93 7.02 -7.50
CA SER A 70 3.91 6.28 -6.70
C SER A 70 4.17 4.89 -7.25
N GLY A 71 3.11 4.19 -7.71
CA GLY A 71 3.21 2.89 -8.38
C GLY A 71 4.04 2.93 -9.67
N ALA A 72 3.82 3.95 -10.51
CA ALA A 72 4.56 4.15 -11.76
C ALA A 72 6.03 4.47 -11.51
N LEU A 73 6.32 5.39 -10.57
CA LEU A 73 7.68 5.75 -10.16
C LEU A 73 8.43 4.59 -9.52
N ASN A 74 7.73 3.73 -8.77
CA ASN A 74 8.32 2.49 -8.25
C ASN A 74 8.69 1.52 -9.38
N MET A 75 7.82 1.31 -10.39
CA MET A 75 8.13 0.45 -11.53
C MET A 75 9.27 1.03 -12.39
N TRP A 76 9.33 2.37 -12.54
CA TRP A 76 10.44 3.03 -13.20
C TRP A 76 11.78 2.70 -12.54
N TYR A 77 11.85 2.86 -11.22
CA TYR A 77 13.11 2.66 -10.48
C TYR A 77 13.51 1.19 -10.40
N GLU A 78 12.54 0.30 -10.19
CA GLU A 78 12.75 -1.14 -9.96
C GLU A 78 12.72 -2.00 -11.23
N SER A 79 12.78 -1.40 -12.41
CA SER A 79 12.65 -2.12 -13.68
C SER A 79 13.70 -3.25 -13.85
N ASP A 80 14.88 -3.12 -13.27
CA ASP A 80 15.94 -4.12 -13.20
C ASP A 80 15.54 -5.33 -12.32
N ILE A 81 15.08 -5.08 -11.11
CA ILE A 81 14.56 -6.09 -10.18
C ILE A 81 13.33 -6.78 -10.77
N ASP A 82 12.42 -6.00 -11.35
CA ASP A 82 11.17 -6.50 -11.94
C ASP A 82 11.42 -7.48 -13.09
N ALA A 83 12.46 -7.28 -13.88
CA ALA A 83 12.85 -8.19 -14.95
C ALA A 83 13.31 -9.57 -14.44
N MET A 84 13.92 -9.63 -13.24
CA MET A 84 14.43 -10.88 -12.64
C MET A 84 13.36 -11.68 -11.91
N MET A 85 12.24 -11.08 -11.51
CA MET A 85 11.20 -11.72 -10.74
C MET A 85 10.09 -12.27 -11.62
N THR A 86 9.72 -13.55 -11.46
CA THR A 86 8.67 -14.23 -12.25
C THR A 86 7.34 -13.48 -12.25
N ARG A 87 6.99 -12.87 -11.11
CA ARG A 87 5.73 -12.12 -10.94
C ARG A 87 5.69 -10.81 -11.72
N THR A 88 6.83 -10.17 -11.91
CA THR A 88 6.92 -8.78 -12.39
C THR A 88 7.60 -8.65 -13.76
N ALA A 89 8.24 -9.70 -14.28
CA ALA A 89 8.87 -9.73 -15.60
C ALA A 89 7.91 -9.35 -16.74
N ASN A 90 6.60 -9.54 -16.54
CA ASN A 90 5.56 -9.21 -17.50
C ASN A 90 5.02 -7.77 -17.40
N ARG A 91 5.63 -6.91 -16.56
CA ARG A 91 5.26 -5.50 -16.44
C ARG A 91 5.63 -4.71 -17.71
N PRO A 92 4.97 -3.56 -17.97
CA PRO A 92 5.19 -2.79 -19.20
C PRO A 92 6.66 -2.40 -19.44
N ILE A 93 7.40 -1.99 -18.39
CA ILE A 93 8.79 -1.54 -18.54
C ILE A 93 9.75 -2.72 -18.81
N PRO A 94 9.76 -3.83 -18.03
CA PRO A 94 10.57 -5.01 -18.35
C PRO A 94 10.28 -5.60 -19.74
N ARG A 95 9.05 -5.51 -20.24
CA ARG A 95 8.68 -5.94 -21.60
C ARG A 95 9.10 -4.98 -22.70
N GLY A 96 9.61 -3.80 -22.35
CA GLY A 96 10.00 -2.79 -23.34
C GLY A 96 8.83 -2.04 -24.00
N ARG A 97 7.57 -2.21 -23.55
CA ARG A 97 6.41 -1.49 -24.07
C ARG A 97 6.41 -0.03 -23.68
N VAL A 98 6.76 0.27 -22.42
CA VAL A 98 6.94 1.63 -21.89
C VAL A 98 8.42 1.82 -21.57
N THR A 99 9.01 2.91 -22.07
CA THR A 99 10.40 3.22 -21.75
C THR A 99 10.54 3.78 -20.33
N ARG A 100 11.73 3.67 -19.75
CA ARG A 100 12.00 4.24 -18.41
C ARG A 100 11.75 5.75 -18.34
N PRO A 101 12.21 6.58 -19.32
CA PRO A 101 11.92 8.02 -19.33
C PRO A 101 10.43 8.34 -19.39
N GLU A 102 9.65 7.60 -20.19
CA GLU A 102 8.19 7.78 -20.27
C GLU A 102 7.52 7.46 -18.95
N ALA A 103 7.87 6.35 -18.29
CA ALA A 103 7.32 5.98 -17.00
C ALA A 103 7.67 7.01 -15.90
N LEU A 104 8.88 7.57 -15.93
CA LEU A 104 9.31 8.65 -15.04
C LEU A 104 8.47 9.91 -15.28
N ALA A 105 8.41 10.38 -16.54
CA ALA A 105 7.65 11.57 -16.90
C ALA A 105 6.17 11.42 -16.53
N PHE A 106 5.55 10.28 -16.83
CA PHE A 106 4.17 9.98 -16.48
C PHE A 106 3.94 10.01 -14.97
N GLY A 107 4.78 9.30 -14.18
CA GLY A 107 4.65 9.27 -12.73
C GLY A 107 4.86 10.63 -12.09
N MET A 108 5.87 11.41 -12.51
CA MET A 108 6.14 12.76 -12.01
C MET A 108 5.01 13.74 -12.33
N THR A 109 4.48 13.69 -13.56
CA THR A 109 3.36 14.54 -13.99
C THR A 109 2.12 14.27 -13.13
N LEU A 110 1.74 13.01 -12.96
CA LEU A 110 0.61 12.65 -12.14
C LEU A 110 0.81 13.03 -10.66
N ALA A 111 2.01 12.82 -10.10
CA ALA A 111 2.33 13.20 -8.73
C ALA A 111 2.19 14.72 -8.53
N PHE A 112 2.75 15.51 -9.44
CA PHE A 112 2.67 16.98 -9.39
C PHE A 112 1.21 17.46 -9.42
N PHE A 113 0.44 17.02 -10.41
CA PHE A 113 -0.95 17.45 -10.54
C PHE A 113 -1.83 16.95 -9.37
N ALA A 114 -1.64 15.73 -8.87
CA ALA A 114 -2.38 15.24 -7.72
C ALA A 114 -2.14 16.09 -6.46
N VAL A 115 -0.88 16.41 -6.16
CA VAL A 115 -0.50 17.22 -5.00
C VAL A 115 -1.01 18.67 -5.14
N MET A 116 -0.78 19.28 -6.28
CA MET A 116 -1.18 20.67 -6.51
C MET A 116 -2.71 20.84 -6.51
N THR A 117 -3.43 19.93 -7.16
CA THR A 117 -4.89 19.93 -7.18
C THR A 117 -5.46 19.76 -5.77
N LEU A 118 -4.94 18.81 -4.99
CA LEU A 118 -5.38 18.59 -3.62
C LEU A 118 -5.06 19.80 -2.73
N GLY A 119 -3.87 20.37 -2.86
CA GLY A 119 -3.44 21.52 -2.07
C GLY A 119 -4.27 22.79 -2.36
N ILE A 120 -4.49 23.09 -3.63
CA ILE A 120 -5.15 24.33 -4.07
C ILE A 120 -6.67 24.25 -3.91
N LEU A 121 -7.29 23.13 -4.30
CA LEU A 121 -8.76 23.03 -4.32
C LEU A 121 -9.35 22.58 -2.98
N VAL A 122 -8.58 21.85 -2.15
CA VAL A 122 -9.07 21.33 -0.88
C VAL A 122 -8.37 22.01 0.30
N ASN A 123 -7.14 21.62 0.62
CA ASN A 123 -6.29 22.33 1.58
C ASN A 123 -4.82 21.89 1.48
N TRP A 124 -3.91 22.76 1.91
CA TRP A 124 -2.47 22.53 1.81
C TRP A 124 -1.94 21.47 2.78
N ILE A 125 -2.64 21.18 3.89
CA ILE A 125 -2.25 20.11 4.82
C ILE A 125 -2.40 18.76 4.12
N ALA A 126 -3.53 18.51 3.47
CA ALA A 126 -3.75 17.31 2.69
C ALA A 126 -2.77 17.20 1.51
N GLY A 127 -2.53 18.31 0.78
CA GLY A 127 -1.56 18.36 -0.31
C GLY A 127 -0.14 18.03 0.16
N ALA A 128 0.31 18.61 1.27
CA ALA A 128 1.62 18.34 1.86
C ALA A 128 1.77 16.88 2.34
N LEU A 129 0.72 16.33 2.97
CA LEU A 129 0.71 14.92 3.38
C LEU A 129 0.75 13.97 2.19
N LEU A 130 0.04 14.29 1.10
CA LEU A 130 0.10 13.50 -0.14
C LEU A 130 1.51 13.56 -0.75
N ALA A 131 2.11 14.76 -0.83
CA ALA A 131 3.49 14.94 -1.29
C ALA A 131 4.47 14.14 -0.43
N PHE A 132 4.34 14.20 0.88
CA PHE A 132 5.14 13.43 1.82
C PHE A 132 4.94 11.91 1.62
N THR A 133 3.71 11.45 1.42
CA THR A 133 3.40 10.03 1.16
C THR A 133 4.09 9.53 -0.11
N ILE A 134 4.02 10.29 -1.20
CA ILE A 134 4.67 9.97 -2.47
C ILE A 134 6.20 9.96 -2.29
N PHE A 135 6.76 11.00 -1.66
CA PHE A 135 8.19 11.08 -1.37
C PHE A 135 8.67 9.90 -0.52
N PHE A 136 7.97 9.60 0.56
CA PHE A 136 8.31 8.49 1.45
C PHE A 136 8.30 7.14 0.72
N TYR A 137 7.26 6.89 -0.10
CA TYR A 137 7.16 5.66 -0.85
C TYR A 137 8.23 5.54 -1.95
N VAL A 138 8.47 6.60 -2.70
CA VAL A 138 9.41 6.56 -3.85
C VAL A 138 10.85 6.66 -3.37
N VAL A 139 11.19 7.67 -2.58
CA VAL A 139 12.58 7.93 -2.21
C VAL A 139 13.02 7.05 -1.04
N ILE A 140 12.28 7.08 0.08
CA ILE A 140 12.70 6.38 1.29
C ILE A 140 12.51 4.86 1.14
N TYR A 141 11.31 4.42 0.77
CA TYR A 141 11.05 2.98 0.67
C TYR A 141 11.67 2.36 -0.60
N THR A 142 11.31 2.86 -1.80
CA THR A 142 11.68 2.22 -3.06
C THR A 142 13.17 2.39 -3.38
N MET A 143 13.71 3.61 -3.29
CA MET A 143 15.10 3.88 -3.67
C MET A 143 16.09 3.45 -2.59
N ALA A 144 15.76 3.67 -1.31
CA ALA A 144 16.68 3.38 -0.22
C ALA A 144 16.39 2.03 0.45
N LEU A 145 15.33 1.93 1.27
CA LEU A 145 15.14 0.82 2.21
C LEU A 145 15.04 -0.55 1.54
N LYS A 146 14.35 -0.64 0.41
CA LYS A 146 14.05 -1.93 -0.24
C LYS A 146 15.30 -2.70 -0.66
N ARG A 147 16.40 -2.00 -0.95
CA ARG A 147 17.68 -2.59 -1.37
C ARG A 147 18.66 -2.74 -0.21
N TRP A 148 18.45 -2.05 0.92
CA TRP A 148 19.46 -1.94 1.97
C TRP A 148 19.13 -2.72 3.24
N THR A 149 17.86 -2.96 3.54
CA THR A 149 17.49 -3.54 4.83
C THR A 149 16.34 -4.54 4.75
N ALA A 150 16.40 -5.56 5.62
CA ALA A 150 15.30 -6.50 5.84
C ALA A 150 14.07 -5.84 6.52
N GLN A 151 14.26 -4.66 7.13
CA GLN A 151 13.18 -3.87 7.74
C GLN A 151 12.41 -3.01 6.73
N ASN A 152 12.70 -3.15 5.44
CA ASN A 152 12.06 -2.38 4.36
C ASN A 152 10.53 -2.45 4.41
N ILE A 153 9.96 -3.60 4.77
CA ILE A 153 8.50 -3.78 4.88
C ILE A 153 7.92 -3.04 6.09
N VAL A 154 8.61 -3.07 7.23
CA VAL A 154 8.13 -2.39 8.45
C VAL A 154 8.12 -0.88 8.21
N ILE A 155 9.27 -0.31 7.88
CA ILE A 155 9.41 1.13 7.70
C ILE A 155 8.60 1.60 6.48
N GLY A 156 8.73 0.88 5.35
CA GLY A 156 8.01 1.19 4.12
C GLY A 156 6.48 1.09 4.23
N GLY A 157 5.99 0.29 5.17
CA GLY A 157 4.56 0.17 5.47
C GLY A 157 3.89 1.49 5.86
N ALA A 158 4.67 2.46 6.39
CA ALA A 158 4.16 3.78 6.72
C ALA A 158 3.54 4.51 5.51
N ALA A 159 4.12 4.38 4.31
CA ALA A 159 3.55 4.99 3.11
C ALA A 159 2.15 4.45 2.78
N GLY A 160 1.96 3.13 2.92
CA GLY A 160 0.65 2.50 2.69
C GLY A 160 -0.39 2.80 3.78
N ALA A 161 0.05 3.27 4.95
CA ALA A 161 -0.80 3.61 6.08
C ALA A 161 -1.26 5.09 6.08
N LEU A 162 -0.64 5.96 5.29
CA LEU A 162 -0.95 7.39 5.23
C LEU A 162 -2.24 7.77 4.48
N PRO A 163 -2.75 7.04 3.46
CA PRO A 163 -3.91 7.45 2.68
C PRO A 163 -5.15 7.83 3.51
N PRO A 164 -5.59 7.10 4.54
CA PRO A 164 -6.71 7.55 5.38
C PRO A 164 -6.40 8.82 6.17
N VAL A 165 -5.12 9.06 6.54
CA VAL A 165 -4.69 10.30 7.22
C VAL A 165 -4.77 11.50 6.27
N VAL A 166 -4.33 11.33 5.01
CA VAL A 166 -4.46 12.36 3.96
C VAL A 166 -5.92 12.69 3.72
N ALA A 167 -6.77 11.68 3.64
CA ALA A 167 -8.21 11.83 3.42
C ALA A 167 -8.92 12.52 4.60
N TRP A 168 -8.57 12.17 5.83
CA TRP A 168 -9.03 12.87 7.04
C TRP A 168 -8.62 14.36 7.02
N ALA A 169 -7.34 14.63 6.74
CA ALA A 169 -6.86 16.01 6.64
C ALA A 169 -7.54 16.80 5.51
N ALA A 170 -7.89 16.13 4.40
CA ALA A 170 -8.67 16.74 3.33
C ALA A 170 -10.08 17.14 3.80
N ALA A 171 -10.70 16.32 4.67
CA ALA A 171 -12.03 16.59 5.20
C ALA A 171 -12.03 17.70 6.27
N THR A 172 -11.05 17.70 7.17
CA THR A 172 -11.06 18.54 8.39
C THR A 172 -10.10 19.73 8.35
N GLY A 173 -9.12 19.72 7.45
CA GLY A 173 -8.01 20.70 7.46
C GLY A 173 -7.06 20.53 8.67
N SER A 174 -7.14 19.42 9.41
CA SER A 174 -6.37 19.19 10.64
C SER A 174 -6.01 17.71 10.81
N LEU A 175 -5.22 17.42 11.85
CA LEU A 175 -4.91 16.08 12.30
C LEU A 175 -5.38 15.90 13.75
N SER A 176 -5.82 14.69 14.06
CA SER A 176 -6.27 14.29 15.40
C SER A 176 -5.79 12.87 15.72
N VAL A 177 -6.26 12.31 16.80
CA VAL A 177 -5.87 10.94 17.23
C VAL A 177 -6.46 9.87 16.31
N GLU A 178 -7.68 10.05 15.85
CA GLU A 178 -8.42 9.05 15.07
C GLU A 178 -7.70 8.64 13.77
N PRO A 179 -7.27 9.57 12.89
CA PRO A 179 -6.51 9.18 11.69
C PRO A 179 -5.17 8.54 12.03
N PHE A 180 -4.57 8.87 13.17
CA PHE A 180 -3.37 8.21 13.63
C PHE A 180 -3.65 6.76 14.07
N LEU A 181 -4.79 6.47 14.67
CA LEU A 181 -5.22 5.09 14.98
C LEU A 181 -5.42 4.28 13.69
N LEU A 182 -6.06 4.86 12.65
CA LEU A 182 -6.18 4.21 11.34
C LEU A 182 -4.81 3.92 10.71
N PHE A 183 -3.89 4.88 10.82
CA PHE A 183 -2.51 4.71 10.38
C PHE A 183 -1.85 3.53 11.11
N LEU A 184 -1.93 3.46 12.44
CA LEU A 184 -1.29 2.40 13.23
C LEU A 184 -1.85 1.01 12.87
N ILE A 185 -3.15 0.89 12.63
CA ILE A 185 -3.77 -0.37 12.22
C ILE A 185 -3.15 -0.87 10.91
N ILE A 186 -3.08 -0.02 9.87
CA ILE A 186 -2.51 -0.40 8.58
C ILE A 186 -1.00 -0.63 8.70
N PHE A 187 -0.30 0.19 9.48
CA PHE A 187 1.13 0.08 9.70
C PHE A 187 1.51 -1.28 10.30
N PHE A 188 0.83 -1.71 11.38
CA PHE A 188 1.08 -3.01 12.01
C PHE A 188 0.49 -4.19 11.23
N TRP A 189 -0.51 -3.97 10.37
CA TRP A 189 -1.02 -4.97 9.43
C TRP A 189 -0.02 -5.29 8.31
N THR A 190 0.76 -4.31 7.88
CA THR A 190 1.67 -4.42 6.73
C THR A 190 2.71 -5.54 6.90
N PRO A 191 3.45 -5.69 8.02
CA PRO A 191 4.46 -6.72 8.15
C PRO A 191 3.90 -8.16 8.08
N PRO A 192 2.86 -8.57 8.84
CA PRO A 192 2.30 -9.91 8.72
C PRO A 192 1.81 -10.23 7.31
N HIS A 193 1.19 -9.28 6.63
CA HIS A 193 0.70 -9.42 5.26
C HIS A 193 1.84 -9.66 4.26
N PHE A 194 2.81 -8.77 4.22
CA PHE A 194 3.90 -8.86 3.24
C PHE A 194 4.91 -9.97 3.55
N TRP A 195 5.18 -10.27 4.82
CA TRP A 195 6.05 -11.38 5.14
C TRP A 195 5.39 -12.74 4.86
N ALA A 196 4.07 -12.85 4.98
CA ALA A 196 3.36 -14.03 4.48
C ALA A 196 3.58 -14.20 2.97
N LEU A 197 3.46 -13.12 2.17
CA LEU A 197 3.78 -13.14 0.74
C LEU A 197 5.26 -13.52 0.50
N ALA A 198 6.18 -12.92 1.25
CA ALA A 198 7.61 -13.14 1.10
C ALA A 198 8.03 -14.59 1.41
N LEU A 199 7.37 -15.25 2.36
CA LEU A 199 7.65 -16.66 2.67
C LEU A 199 7.38 -17.61 1.50
N PHE A 200 6.31 -17.40 0.73
CA PHE A 200 6.03 -18.26 -0.42
C PHE A 200 6.59 -17.74 -1.75
N ARG A 201 7.35 -16.62 -1.70
CA ARG A 201 8.06 -16.01 -2.83
C ARG A 201 9.54 -15.76 -2.52
N SER A 202 10.09 -16.42 -1.52
CA SER A 202 11.47 -16.23 -1.07
C SER A 202 12.49 -16.39 -2.20
N ASP A 203 12.31 -17.40 -3.07
CA ASP A 203 13.20 -17.68 -4.17
C ASP A 203 13.22 -16.55 -5.23
N ASP A 204 12.05 -15.93 -5.49
CA ASP A 204 11.96 -14.75 -6.39
C ASP A 204 12.76 -13.58 -5.82
N TYR A 205 12.62 -13.30 -4.51
CA TYR A 205 13.34 -12.21 -3.84
C TYR A 205 14.84 -12.49 -3.75
N ALA A 206 15.25 -13.74 -3.49
CA ALA A 206 16.64 -14.13 -3.44
C ALA A 206 17.32 -13.94 -4.81
N ARG A 207 16.67 -14.39 -5.91
CA ARG A 207 17.19 -14.18 -7.28
C ARG A 207 17.36 -12.72 -7.64
N ALA A 208 16.44 -11.86 -7.17
CA ALA A 208 16.46 -10.43 -7.42
C ALA A 208 17.39 -9.64 -6.47
N GLY A 209 18.08 -10.31 -5.56
CA GLY A 209 18.98 -9.66 -4.58
C GLY A 209 18.26 -8.74 -3.59
N VAL A 210 16.94 -8.90 -3.40
CA VAL A 210 16.17 -8.08 -2.46
C VAL A 210 16.25 -8.68 -1.06
N PRO A 211 16.76 -7.94 -0.04
CA PRO A 211 16.99 -8.46 1.30
C PRO A 211 15.68 -8.55 2.12
N MET A 212 14.73 -9.36 1.64
CA MET A 212 13.50 -9.63 2.39
C MET A 212 13.82 -10.48 3.63
N LEU A 213 13.02 -10.30 4.70
CA LEU A 213 13.26 -10.98 5.97
C LEU A 213 13.47 -12.51 5.85
N PRO A 214 12.65 -13.28 5.07
CA PRO A 214 12.91 -14.71 4.92
C PRO A 214 14.20 -15.05 4.15
N VAL A 215 14.72 -14.13 3.33
CA VAL A 215 16.00 -14.31 2.61
C VAL A 215 17.18 -14.07 3.54
N VAL A 216 17.11 -13.05 4.41
CA VAL A 216 18.23 -12.61 5.27
C VAL A 216 18.26 -13.38 6.60
N ALA A 217 17.10 -13.48 7.28
CA ALA A 217 16.99 -14.08 8.61
C ALA A 217 16.39 -15.50 8.61
N GLY A 218 16.00 -15.98 7.44
CA GLY A 218 15.39 -17.28 7.28
C GLY A 218 13.89 -17.35 7.58
N PRO A 219 13.24 -18.47 7.19
CA PRO A 219 11.80 -18.62 7.29
C PRO A 219 11.28 -18.69 8.73
N ASP A 220 12.05 -19.27 9.67
CA ASP A 220 11.60 -19.43 11.06
C ASP A 220 11.58 -18.10 11.82
N ALA A 221 12.60 -17.27 11.65
CA ALA A 221 12.61 -15.91 12.20
C ALA A 221 11.44 -15.08 11.63
N THR A 222 11.16 -15.23 10.33
CA THR A 222 10.03 -14.54 9.67
C THR A 222 8.68 -14.99 10.25
N ARG A 223 8.48 -16.28 10.49
CA ARG A 223 7.25 -16.82 11.12
C ARG A 223 7.03 -16.26 12.52
N LEU A 224 8.12 -16.17 13.31
CA LEU A 224 8.06 -15.56 14.64
C LEU A 224 7.67 -14.09 14.56
N GLN A 225 8.29 -13.33 13.66
CA GLN A 225 7.98 -11.91 13.46
C GLN A 225 6.52 -11.72 12.99
N ILE A 226 6.02 -12.55 12.08
CA ILE A 226 4.60 -12.55 11.69
C ILE A 226 3.70 -12.68 12.92
N LEU A 227 3.99 -13.64 13.81
CA LEU A 227 3.19 -13.86 15.02
C LEU A 227 3.24 -12.66 15.95
N LEU A 228 4.44 -12.14 16.26
CA LEU A 228 4.62 -11.00 17.15
C LEU A 228 3.91 -9.73 16.65
N TYR A 229 4.09 -9.40 15.37
CA TYR A 229 3.41 -8.25 14.76
C TYR A 229 1.90 -8.44 14.66
N THR A 230 1.42 -9.69 14.50
CA THR A 230 -0.02 -9.97 14.56
C THR A 230 -0.60 -9.75 15.97
N ILE A 231 0.13 -10.10 17.02
CA ILE A 231 -0.29 -9.81 18.40
C ILE A 231 -0.41 -8.29 18.61
N VAL A 232 0.62 -7.53 18.20
CA VAL A 232 0.59 -6.06 18.30
C VAL A 232 -0.57 -5.48 17.45
N LEU A 233 -0.77 -5.98 16.24
CA LEU A 233 -1.89 -5.56 15.37
C LEU A 233 -3.24 -5.75 16.07
N VAL A 234 -3.47 -6.91 16.69
CA VAL A 234 -4.75 -7.18 17.39
C VAL A 234 -4.97 -6.18 18.53
N VAL A 235 -3.94 -5.93 19.34
CA VAL A 235 -4.02 -4.95 20.43
C VAL A 235 -4.32 -3.55 19.88
N VAL A 236 -3.59 -3.12 18.85
CA VAL A 236 -3.74 -1.78 18.25
C VAL A 236 -5.12 -1.63 17.57
N ALA A 237 -5.63 -2.69 16.93
CA ALA A 237 -6.92 -2.63 16.27
C ALA A 237 -8.11 -2.66 17.25
N VAL A 238 -7.99 -3.30 18.40
CA VAL A 238 -9.05 -3.36 19.42
C VAL A 238 -9.03 -2.12 20.31
N ALA A 239 -7.85 -1.56 20.61
CA ALA A 239 -7.67 -0.45 21.55
C ALA A 239 -8.58 0.79 21.29
N PRO A 240 -8.89 1.21 20.06
CA PRO A 240 -9.77 2.35 19.81
C PRO A 240 -11.15 2.23 20.44
N TRP A 241 -11.70 1.01 20.57
CA TRP A 241 -12.99 0.78 21.21
C TRP A 241 -13.00 1.11 22.72
N PRO A 242 -12.22 0.46 23.60
CA PRO A 242 -12.23 0.79 25.03
C PRO A 242 -11.70 2.19 25.33
N LEU A 243 -10.99 2.83 24.41
CA LEU A 243 -10.55 4.24 24.52
C LEU A 243 -11.64 5.24 24.09
N GLY A 244 -12.78 4.79 23.58
CA GLY A 244 -13.92 5.62 23.23
C GLY A 244 -13.83 6.32 21.87
N TYR A 245 -12.90 5.92 21.00
CA TYR A 245 -12.77 6.49 19.65
C TYR A 245 -13.69 5.84 18.63
N PHE A 246 -13.97 4.55 18.80
CA PHE A 246 -14.87 3.78 17.94
C PHE A 246 -15.87 2.98 18.78
N ASP A 247 -17.00 2.59 18.16
CA ASP A 247 -18.12 1.96 18.86
C ASP A 247 -17.98 0.46 19.11
N ALA A 248 -18.96 -0.08 19.82
CA ALA A 248 -19.00 -1.50 20.19
C ALA A 248 -19.06 -2.43 18.97
N VAL A 249 -19.74 -2.04 17.88
CA VAL A 249 -19.81 -2.87 16.66
C VAL A 249 -18.42 -3.01 16.06
N TYR A 250 -17.69 -1.91 15.94
CA TYR A 250 -16.27 -1.95 15.55
C TYR A 250 -15.45 -2.81 16.51
N GLY A 251 -15.63 -2.60 17.84
CA GLY A 251 -14.87 -3.32 18.87
C GLY A 251 -15.07 -4.84 18.77
N VAL A 252 -16.30 -5.31 18.69
CA VAL A 252 -16.61 -6.74 18.54
C VAL A 252 -16.07 -7.30 17.22
N THR A 253 -16.23 -6.55 16.13
CA THR A 253 -15.74 -6.96 14.82
C THR A 253 -14.20 -7.03 14.81
N SER A 254 -13.51 -6.03 15.37
CA SER A 254 -12.06 -5.99 15.45
C SER A 254 -11.50 -7.15 16.28
N LEU A 255 -12.17 -7.50 17.39
CA LEU A 255 -11.81 -8.64 18.22
C LEU A 255 -12.00 -9.97 17.47
N ALA A 256 -13.14 -10.17 16.82
CA ALA A 256 -13.44 -11.39 16.06
C ALA A 256 -12.44 -11.59 14.90
N LEU A 257 -12.22 -10.55 14.11
CA LEU A 257 -11.24 -10.56 13.01
C LEU A 257 -9.80 -10.72 13.53
N GLY A 258 -9.46 -10.08 14.66
CA GLY A 258 -8.19 -10.20 15.34
C GLY A 258 -7.90 -11.63 15.80
N CYS A 259 -8.86 -12.31 16.41
CA CYS A 259 -8.76 -13.72 16.78
C CYS A 259 -8.53 -14.61 15.54
N GLY A 260 -9.24 -14.34 14.44
CA GLY A 260 -9.03 -15.01 13.16
C GLY A 260 -7.59 -14.80 12.64
N MET A 261 -7.12 -13.54 12.61
CA MET A 261 -5.77 -13.20 12.16
C MET A 261 -4.69 -13.92 13.00
N LEU A 262 -4.88 -13.94 14.33
CA LEU A 262 -3.99 -14.62 15.26
C LEU A 262 -3.99 -16.15 15.03
N ALA A 263 -5.17 -16.77 14.82
CA ALA A 263 -5.27 -18.19 14.53
C ALA A 263 -4.51 -18.56 13.24
N PHE A 264 -4.62 -17.76 12.17
CA PHE A 264 -3.85 -17.98 10.95
C PHE A 264 -2.34 -17.76 11.18
N ALA A 265 -1.93 -16.76 11.95
CA ALA A 265 -0.52 -16.52 12.29
C ALA A 265 0.09 -17.66 13.12
N ILE A 266 -0.64 -18.18 14.11
CA ILE A 266 -0.25 -19.37 14.87
C ILE A 266 -0.11 -20.60 13.96
N ASN A 267 -1.04 -20.78 13.02
CA ASN A 267 -0.95 -21.87 12.06
C ASN A 267 0.30 -21.76 11.18
N VAL A 268 0.67 -20.55 10.72
CA VAL A 268 1.93 -20.29 9.98
C VAL A 268 3.14 -20.60 10.87
N TYR A 269 3.12 -20.20 12.13
CA TYR A 269 4.21 -20.44 13.08
C TYR A 269 4.44 -21.95 13.33
N ARG A 270 3.35 -22.73 13.44
CA ARG A 270 3.39 -24.17 13.70
C ARG A 270 3.73 -25.00 12.47
N ARG A 271 3.38 -24.57 11.25
CA ARG A 271 3.58 -25.31 10.01
C ARG A 271 4.88 -24.87 9.33
N ARG A 272 5.94 -25.66 9.53
CA ARG A 272 7.30 -25.25 9.11
C ARG A 272 7.66 -25.69 7.71
N GLU A 273 7.13 -26.83 7.21
CA GLU A 273 7.60 -27.46 5.97
C GLU A 273 6.45 -27.99 5.10
N GLY A 274 6.76 -28.22 3.83
CA GLY A 274 5.94 -28.90 2.87
C GLY A 274 4.68 -28.15 2.44
N ARG A 275 3.76 -28.85 1.80
CA ARG A 275 2.51 -28.29 1.26
C ARG A 275 1.61 -27.63 2.34
N LYS A 276 1.67 -28.12 3.58
CA LYS A 276 0.88 -27.57 4.68
C LYS A 276 1.37 -26.18 5.09
N ALA A 277 2.68 -25.94 5.14
CA ALA A 277 3.27 -24.65 5.40
C ALA A 277 2.93 -23.63 4.30
N LEU A 278 3.07 -24.03 3.04
CA LEU A 278 2.71 -23.18 1.90
C LEU A 278 1.22 -22.81 1.90
N ARG A 279 0.33 -23.74 2.23
CA ARG A 279 -1.10 -23.46 2.35
C ARG A 279 -1.39 -22.50 3.50
N ALA A 280 -0.75 -22.69 4.67
CA ALA A 280 -0.93 -21.82 5.83
C ALA A 280 -0.54 -20.36 5.52
N THR A 281 0.62 -20.14 4.89
CA THR A 281 1.09 -18.81 4.49
C THR A 281 0.17 -18.13 3.47
N ARG A 282 -0.30 -18.86 2.46
CA ARG A 282 -1.26 -18.35 1.48
C ARG A 282 -2.60 -17.98 2.12
N SER A 283 -3.07 -18.81 3.07
CA SER A 283 -4.32 -18.55 3.79
C SER A 283 -4.20 -17.30 4.68
N LEU A 284 -3.09 -17.11 5.40
CA LEU A 284 -2.84 -15.89 6.15
C LEU A 284 -2.81 -14.67 5.23
N PHE A 285 -2.09 -14.75 4.10
CA PHE A 285 -2.03 -13.66 3.12
C PHE A 285 -3.43 -13.27 2.60
N ALA A 286 -4.25 -14.26 2.21
CA ALA A 286 -5.61 -14.01 1.73
C ALA A 286 -6.52 -13.44 2.84
N PHE A 287 -6.46 -14.03 4.04
CA PHE A 287 -7.26 -13.57 5.17
C PHE A 287 -6.87 -12.15 5.61
N SER A 288 -5.60 -11.79 5.55
CA SER A 288 -5.15 -10.43 5.93
C SER A 288 -5.76 -9.34 5.05
N ILE A 289 -6.03 -9.61 3.77
CA ILE A 289 -6.73 -8.67 2.88
C ILE A 289 -8.19 -8.53 3.33
N LEU A 290 -8.85 -9.64 3.58
CA LEU A 290 -10.23 -9.65 4.10
C LEU A 290 -10.32 -8.94 5.46
N TYR A 291 -9.37 -9.21 6.35
CA TYR A 291 -9.26 -8.56 7.67
C TYR A 291 -9.28 -7.04 7.56
N LEU A 292 -8.37 -6.47 6.78
CA LEU A 292 -8.28 -5.01 6.65
C LEU A 292 -9.52 -4.42 5.98
N PHE A 293 -10.02 -5.07 4.92
CA PHE A 293 -11.24 -4.64 4.24
C PHE A 293 -12.43 -4.62 5.18
N MET A 294 -12.70 -5.73 5.89
CA MET A 294 -13.86 -5.85 6.78
C MET A 294 -13.78 -4.88 7.97
N LEU A 295 -12.58 -4.69 8.54
CA LEU A 295 -12.38 -3.76 9.64
C LEU A 295 -12.72 -2.32 9.26
N PHE A 296 -12.24 -1.86 8.11
CA PHE A 296 -12.56 -0.53 7.59
C PHE A 296 -14.00 -0.42 7.08
N ALA A 297 -14.57 -1.50 6.50
CA ALA A 297 -15.97 -1.53 6.11
C ALA A 297 -16.91 -1.38 7.31
N THR A 298 -16.56 -1.95 8.47
CA THR A 298 -17.35 -1.79 9.70
C THR A 298 -17.41 -0.33 10.13
N LEU A 299 -16.30 0.41 10.11
CA LEU A 299 -16.29 1.84 10.40
C LEU A 299 -17.19 2.63 9.44
N LEU A 300 -17.16 2.31 8.16
CA LEU A 300 -18.02 2.95 7.17
C LEU A 300 -19.50 2.65 7.43
N ILE A 301 -19.82 1.39 7.73
CA ILE A 301 -21.21 0.96 8.02
C ILE A 301 -21.74 1.67 9.27
N GLU A 302 -20.95 1.78 10.34
CA GLU A 302 -21.37 2.47 11.58
C GLU A 302 -21.73 3.93 11.32
N VAL A 303 -20.88 4.66 10.58
CA VAL A 303 -21.15 6.08 10.27
C VAL A 303 -22.40 6.23 9.40
N VAL A 304 -22.56 5.38 8.38
CA VAL A 304 -23.74 5.40 7.51
C VAL A 304 -25.00 5.03 8.30
N ALA A 305 -24.93 4.01 9.15
CA ALA A 305 -26.07 3.59 9.98
C ALA A 305 -26.53 4.70 10.95
N ARG A 306 -25.60 5.42 11.58
CA ARG A 306 -25.95 6.58 12.43
C ARG A 306 -26.60 7.71 11.64
N ALA A 307 -26.13 7.97 10.42
CA ALA A 307 -26.71 9.00 9.57
C ALA A 307 -28.13 8.68 9.11
N VAL A 308 -28.44 7.39 8.88
CA VAL A 308 -29.76 6.93 8.38
C VAL A 308 -30.75 6.65 9.50
N ALA A 309 -30.30 6.16 10.65
CA ALA A 309 -31.15 5.78 11.78
C ALA A 309 -30.61 6.31 13.12
N PRO A 310 -30.62 7.63 13.32
CA PRO A 310 -30.03 8.27 14.52
C PRO A 310 -30.70 7.87 15.84
N SER A 311 -31.93 7.32 15.80
CA SER A 311 -32.67 6.89 16.98
C SER A 311 -32.25 5.51 17.53
N ILE A 312 -31.39 4.78 16.82
CA ILE A 312 -30.97 3.43 17.21
C ILE A 312 -29.55 3.44 17.83
N TRP A 313 -28.81 4.54 17.65
CA TRP A 313 -27.39 4.67 18.03
C TRP A 313 -27.12 5.73 19.12
#